data_cf5bc6e76b5475db471fc5e3ad91639e
#
_entry.id   cf5bc6e76b5475db471fc5e3ad91639e
#
_cell.length_a   1.000
_cell.length_b   1.000
_cell.length_c   1.000
_cell.angle_alpha   90.00
_cell.angle_beta   90.00
_cell.angle_gamma   90.00
#
_symmetry.space_group_name_H-M   'P 1'
#
loop_
_entity.id
_entity.type
_entity.pdbx_description
1 polymer ?
#
loop_
_entity_poly.entity_id
_entity_poly.type
_entity_poly.pdbx_seq_one_letter_code
_entity_poly.pdbx_strand_id
1 'polypeptide(L)'
;MKLKYGKNFWLLTISMFFFMTSFNLILPELNDFISSLGGADKKGLVITLFTISAAISRPFSGKLTDTIGRKKVIYLGILFSILISWAYPFSFSVLFFLTLRFLHGFSAGFTPTGSTALLTDII
;
A
#
# COMPACT_ATOMS: atom_id res chain seq x y z
N MET A 1 -14.99 -12.39 29.49
CA MET A 1 -13.78 -13.11 29.07
C MET A 1 -12.73 -12.11 28.61
N LYS A 2 -11.62 -12.01 29.33
CA LYS A 2 -10.54 -11.12 28.94
C LYS A 2 -9.72 -11.80 27.84
N LEU A 3 -9.84 -11.32 26.60
CA LEU A 3 -9.00 -11.76 25.50
C LEU A 3 -7.61 -11.16 25.72
N LYS A 4 -6.64 -12.02 26.00
CA LYS A 4 -5.24 -11.61 26.04
C LYS A 4 -4.65 -11.73 24.65
N TYR A 5 -4.33 -10.60 24.06
CA TYR A 5 -3.66 -10.57 22.77
C TYR A 5 -2.16 -10.76 22.98
N GLY A 6 -1.57 -11.69 22.24
CA GLY A 6 -0.15 -11.98 22.33
C GLY A 6 0.74 -10.93 21.67
N LYS A 7 2.06 -11.13 21.80
CA LYS A 7 3.07 -10.26 21.22
C LYS A 7 2.89 -10.09 19.72
N ASN A 8 2.57 -11.16 19.00
CA ASN A 8 2.39 -11.13 17.53
C ASN A 8 1.21 -10.25 17.12
N PHE A 9 0.13 -10.26 17.89
CA PHE A 9 -1.01 -9.38 17.64
C PHE A 9 -0.60 -7.91 17.71
N TRP A 10 0.11 -7.53 18.76
CA TRP A 10 0.54 -6.14 18.94
C TRP A 10 1.55 -5.70 17.90
N LEU A 11 2.49 -6.57 17.54
CA LEU A 11 3.46 -6.27 16.48
C LEU A 11 2.76 -6.05 15.15
N LEU A 12 1.80 -6.89 14.81
CA LEU A 12 1.03 -6.76 13.58
C LEU A 12 0.20 -5.47 13.57
N THR A 13 -0.44 -5.14 14.69
CA THR A 13 -1.25 -3.93 14.83
C THR A 13 -0.40 -2.68 14.65
N ILE A 14 0.76 -2.61 15.29
CA ILE A 14 1.69 -1.48 15.18
C ILE A 14 2.21 -1.37 13.75
N SER A 15 2.57 -2.48 13.15
CA SER A 15 3.05 -2.52 11.76
C SER A 15 2.00 -1.96 10.79
N MET A 16 0.75 -2.37 10.93
CA MET A 16 -0.35 -1.88 10.10
C MET A 16 -0.63 -0.40 10.34
N PHE A 17 -0.52 0.05 11.58
CA PHE A 17 -0.68 1.46 11.92
C PHE A 17 0.35 2.31 11.18
N PHE A 18 1.62 1.93 11.24
CA PHE A 18 2.67 2.68 10.54
C PHE A 18 2.51 2.60 9.03
N PHE A 19 2.14 1.45 8.51
CA PHE A 19 1.92 1.26 7.07
C PHE A 19 0.80 2.19 6.56
N MET A 20 -0.34 2.20 7.22
CA MET A 20 -1.47 3.06 6.83
C MET A 20 -1.15 4.53 7.01
N THR A 21 -0.43 4.88 8.07
CA THR A 21 -0.01 6.26 8.33
C THR A 21 0.88 6.76 7.20
N SER A 22 1.81 5.94 6.71
CA SER A 22 2.70 6.34 5.62
C SER A 22 1.94 6.71 4.34
N PHE A 23 0.90 5.97 4.00
CA PHE A 23 0.06 6.30 2.84
C PHE A 23 -0.69 7.61 3.03
N ASN A 24 -1.25 7.83 4.21
CA ASN A 24 -2.04 9.03 4.47
C ASN A 24 -1.19 10.30 4.56
N LEU A 25 0.02 10.18 5.08
CA LEU A 25 0.94 11.33 5.18
C LEU A 25 1.43 11.81 3.82
N ILE A 26 1.60 10.91 2.87
CA ILE A 26 2.14 11.25 1.56
C ILE A 26 1.11 11.88 0.62
N LEU A 27 -0.19 11.66 0.84
CA LEU A 27 -1.24 12.12 -0.07
C LEU A 27 -1.22 13.63 -0.37
N PRO A 28 -1.13 14.53 0.65
CA PRO A 28 -1.06 15.97 0.36
C PRO A 28 0.17 16.35 -0.47
N GLU A 29 1.30 15.74 -0.18
CA GLU A 29 2.54 15.99 -0.91
C GLU A 29 2.44 15.53 -2.36
N LEU A 30 1.77 14.40 -2.62
CA LEU A 30 1.57 13.89 -3.97
C LEU A 30 0.70 14.83 -4.80
N ASN A 31 -0.35 15.41 -4.21
CA ASN A 31 -1.20 16.37 -4.88
C ASN A 31 -0.43 17.62 -5.28
N ASP A 32 0.40 18.13 -4.40
CA ASP A 32 1.25 19.30 -4.70
C ASP A 32 2.31 18.96 -5.75
N PHE A 33 2.87 17.77 -5.68
CA PHE A 33 3.90 17.31 -6.60
C PHE A 33 3.35 17.19 -8.03
N ILE A 34 2.15 16.60 -8.21
CA ILE A 34 1.55 16.49 -9.54
C ILE A 34 1.19 17.85 -10.11
N SER A 35 0.78 18.81 -9.26
CA SER A 35 0.55 20.19 -9.68
C SER A 35 1.83 20.84 -10.20
N SER A 36 2.96 20.59 -9.53
CA SER A 36 4.27 21.12 -9.95
C SER A 36 4.72 20.56 -11.29
N LEU A 37 4.25 19.37 -11.66
CA LEU A 37 4.54 18.76 -12.97
C LEU A 37 3.59 19.21 -14.07
N GLY A 38 2.64 20.12 -13.77
CA GLY A 38 1.66 20.61 -14.75
C GLY A 38 0.40 19.77 -14.83
N GLY A 39 0.19 18.87 -13.87
CA GLY A 39 -0.95 17.95 -13.87
C GLY A 39 -2.03 18.29 -12.85
N ALA A 40 -2.22 19.59 -12.52
CA ALA A 40 -3.20 20.01 -11.51
C ALA A 40 -4.62 19.54 -11.83
N ASP A 41 -4.97 19.45 -13.12
CA ASP A 41 -6.27 18.96 -13.60
C ASP A 41 -6.43 17.45 -13.41
N LYS A 42 -5.35 16.72 -13.11
CA LYS A 42 -5.35 15.26 -12.98
C LYS A 42 -5.18 14.79 -11.53
N LYS A 43 -5.36 15.68 -10.56
CA LYS A 43 -5.24 15.33 -9.13
C LYS A 43 -6.18 14.20 -8.73
N GLY A 44 -7.38 14.14 -9.31
CA GLY A 44 -8.33 13.07 -9.04
C GLY A 44 -7.82 11.69 -9.44
N LEU A 45 -6.99 11.61 -10.48
CA LEU A 45 -6.40 10.35 -10.93
C LEU A 45 -5.40 9.78 -9.94
N VAL A 46 -4.78 10.60 -9.11
CA VAL A 46 -3.84 10.15 -8.08
C VAL A 46 -4.53 9.16 -7.14
N ILE A 47 -5.73 9.49 -6.69
CA ILE A 47 -6.50 8.62 -5.80
C ILE A 47 -7.19 7.50 -6.59
N THR A 48 -7.77 7.82 -7.74
CA THR A 48 -8.53 6.86 -8.55
C THR A 48 -7.67 5.71 -9.03
N LEU A 49 -6.49 6.00 -9.59
CA LEU A 49 -5.57 4.96 -10.07
C LEU A 49 -5.08 4.09 -8.92
N PHE A 50 -4.79 4.69 -7.78
CA PHE A 50 -4.38 3.95 -6.59
C PHE A 50 -5.49 2.99 -6.13
N THR A 51 -6.71 3.48 -6.06
CA THR A 51 -7.87 2.69 -5.59
C THR A 51 -8.19 1.54 -6.54
N ILE A 52 -8.20 1.79 -7.85
CA ILE A 52 -8.45 0.76 -8.86
C ILE A 52 -7.37 -0.31 -8.80
N SER A 53 -6.12 0.11 -8.72
CA SER A 53 -5.00 -0.81 -8.66
C SER A 53 -5.03 -1.66 -7.39
N ALA A 54 -5.33 -1.06 -6.25
CA ALA A 54 -5.47 -1.78 -4.99
C ALA A 54 -6.60 -2.81 -5.06
N ALA A 55 -7.72 -2.45 -5.67
CA ALA A 55 -8.85 -3.37 -5.86
C ALA A 55 -8.48 -4.55 -6.75
N ILE A 56 -7.76 -4.30 -7.85
CA ILE A 56 -7.30 -5.35 -8.75
C ILE A 56 -6.29 -6.27 -8.06
N SER A 57 -5.41 -5.70 -7.22
CA SER A 57 -4.36 -6.49 -6.57
C SER A 57 -4.87 -7.44 -5.49
N ARG A 58 -6.01 -7.16 -4.90
CA ARG A 58 -6.56 -7.95 -3.79
C ARG A 58 -6.79 -9.42 -4.13
N PRO A 59 -7.43 -9.78 -5.27
CA PRO A 59 -7.56 -11.19 -5.64
C PRO A 59 -6.21 -11.88 -5.80
N PHE A 60 -5.24 -11.21 -6.41
CA PHE A 60 -3.89 -11.77 -6.59
C PHE A 60 -3.18 -11.96 -5.25
N SER A 61 -3.26 -10.96 -4.38
CA SER A 61 -2.62 -11.03 -3.07
C SER A 61 -3.28 -12.08 -2.18
N GLY A 62 -4.60 -12.25 -2.27
CA GLY A 62 -5.31 -13.31 -1.58
C GLY A 62 -4.82 -14.68 -2.01
N LYS A 63 -4.70 -14.92 -3.30
CA LYS A 63 -4.19 -16.17 -3.85
C LYS A 63 -2.73 -16.41 -3.43
N LEU A 64 -1.90 -15.39 -3.48
CA LEU A 64 -0.51 -15.49 -3.04
C LEU A 64 -0.41 -15.78 -1.55
N THR A 65 -1.28 -15.18 -0.74
CA THR A 65 -1.34 -15.43 0.69
C THR A 65 -1.56 -16.91 0.98
N ASP A 66 -2.43 -17.55 0.21
CA ASP A 66 -2.74 -18.97 0.38
C ASP A 66 -1.63 -19.88 -0.15
N THR A 67 -0.84 -19.44 -1.14
CA THR A 67 0.20 -20.26 -1.78
C THR A 67 1.58 -20.11 -1.17
N ILE A 68 2.05 -18.86 -0.95
CA ILE A 68 3.40 -18.60 -0.46
C ILE A 68 3.47 -18.22 1.02
N GLY A 69 2.32 -18.01 1.64
CA GLY A 69 2.24 -17.67 3.06
C GLY A 69 2.02 -16.18 3.30
N ARG A 70 1.48 -15.89 4.47
CA ARG A 70 1.00 -14.55 4.84
C ARG A 70 2.14 -13.55 5.05
N LYS A 71 3.19 -13.99 5.74
CA LYS A 71 4.33 -13.11 6.03
C LYS A 71 5.05 -12.66 4.77
N LYS A 72 5.22 -13.56 3.79
CA LYS A 72 5.88 -13.24 2.53
C LYS A 72 5.11 -12.19 1.74
N VAL A 73 3.77 -12.29 1.73
CA VAL A 73 2.92 -11.30 1.07
C VAL A 73 3.03 -9.94 1.73
N ILE A 74 3.06 -9.89 3.06
CA ILE A 74 3.26 -8.65 3.81
C ILE A 74 4.61 -8.01 3.45
N TYR A 75 5.68 -8.80 3.44
CA TYR A 75 7.02 -8.30 3.09
C TYR A 75 7.10 -7.79 1.66
N LEU A 76 6.50 -8.52 0.71
CA LEU A 76 6.45 -8.07 -0.69
C LEU A 76 5.73 -6.73 -0.83
N GLY A 77 4.58 -6.57 -0.17
CA GLY A 77 3.85 -5.32 -0.20
C GLY A 77 4.64 -4.15 0.36
N ILE A 78 5.29 -4.35 1.50
CA ILE A 78 6.13 -3.33 2.13
C ILE A 78 7.34 -2.99 1.24
N LEU A 79 8.00 -3.99 0.68
CA LEU A 79 9.17 -3.79 -0.18
C LEU A 79 8.80 -2.98 -1.41
N PHE A 80 7.74 -3.35 -2.13
CA PHE A 80 7.28 -2.60 -3.30
C PHE A 80 6.86 -1.18 -2.93
N SER A 81 6.20 -0.98 -1.80
CA SER A 81 5.81 0.36 -1.33
C SER A 81 7.03 1.24 -1.09
N ILE A 82 8.08 0.70 -0.47
CA ILE A 82 9.33 1.44 -0.24
C ILE A 82 9.98 1.83 -1.56
N LEU A 83 10.13 0.87 -2.48
CA LEU A 83 10.79 1.11 -3.76
C LEU A 83 10.04 2.16 -4.58
N ILE A 84 8.72 2.07 -4.64
CA ILE A 84 7.89 3.01 -5.40
C ILE A 84 7.92 4.39 -4.76
N SER A 85 7.85 4.48 -3.44
CA SER A 85 7.93 5.76 -2.73
C SER A 85 9.24 6.49 -3.01
N TRP A 86 10.34 5.76 -3.14
CA TRP A 86 11.63 6.34 -3.50
C TRP A 86 11.69 6.80 -4.95
N ALA A 87 10.85 6.24 -5.82
CA ALA A 87 10.81 6.63 -7.22
C ALA A 87 10.03 7.93 -7.48
N TYR A 88 9.13 8.34 -6.58
CA TYR A 88 8.32 9.54 -6.78
C TYR A 88 9.16 10.81 -7.02
N PRO A 89 10.22 11.11 -6.24
CA PRO A 89 11.02 12.31 -6.47
C PRO A 89 11.71 12.34 -7.83
N PHE A 90 11.89 11.21 -8.48
CA PHE A 90 12.52 11.08 -9.80
C PHE A 90 11.53 11.13 -10.95
N SER A 91 10.26 11.44 -10.69
CA SER A 91 9.25 11.52 -11.73
C SER A 91 9.47 12.76 -12.62
N PHE A 92 9.53 12.54 -13.93
CA PHE A 92 9.80 13.61 -14.91
C PHE A 92 8.53 14.12 -15.58
N SER A 93 7.45 13.37 -15.54
CA SER A 93 6.21 13.72 -16.22
C SER A 93 5.01 13.25 -15.43
N VAL A 94 3.84 13.83 -15.76
CA VAL A 94 2.56 13.45 -15.16
C VAL A 94 2.26 11.97 -15.45
N LEU A 95 2.53 11.50 -16.66
CA LEU A 95 2.27 10.11 -17.04
C LEU A 95 3.14 9.15 -16.20
N PHE A 96 4.41 9.44 -16.03
CA PHE A 96 5.30 8.63 -15.20
C PHE A 96 4.84 8.61 -13.74
N PHE A 97 4.46 9.76 -13.21
CA PHE A 97 3.93 9.90 -11.85
C PHE A 97 2.67 9.05 -11.65
N LEU A 98 1.73 9.12 -12.59
CA LEU A 98 0.48 8.35 -12.53
C LEU A 98 0.75 6.84 -12.63
N THR A 99 1.73 6.44 -13.43
CA THR A 99 2.17 5.02 -13.50
C THR A 99 2.71 4.54 -12.15
N LEU A 100 3.53 5.35 -11.49
CA LEU A 100 4.02 5.04 -10.15
C LEU A 100 2.86 4.94 -9.15
N ARG A 101 1.87 5.79 -9.29
CA ARG A 101 0.69 5.79 -8.43
C ARG A 101 -0.11 4.51 -8.61
N PHE A 102 -0.24 4.02 -9.84
CA PHE A 102 -0.90 2.74 -10.12
C PHE A 102 -0.12 1.58 -9.49
N LEU A 103 1.20 1.53 -9.65
CA LEU A 103 2.04 0.50 -9.05
C LEU A 103 2.01 0.54 -7.52
N HIS A 104 2.00 1.74 -6.94
CA HIS A 104 1.92 1.92 -5.49
C HIS A 104 0.59 1.38 -4.95
N GLY A 105 -0.51 1.65 -5.64
CA GLY A 105 -1.81 1.09 -5.29
C GLY A 105 -1.83 -0.44 -5.37
N PHE A 106 -1.18 -1.01 -6.39
CA PHE A 106 -1.07 -2.45 -6.53
C PHE A 106 -0.35 -3.07 -5.32
N SER A 107 0.76 -2.46 -4.89
CA SER A 107 1.50 -2.92 -3.71
C SER A 107 0.70 -2.76 -2.42
N ALA A 108 -0.14 -1.72 -2.34
CA ALA A 108 -0.96 -1.46 -1.16
C ALA A 108 -2.01 -2.55 -0.92
N GLY A 109 -2.35 -3.34 -1.92
CA GLY A 109 -3.27 -4.46 -1.75
C GLY A 109 -2.63 -5.68 -1.09
N PHE A 110 -1.30 -5.82 -1.14
CA PHE A 110 -0.63 -7.00 -0.60
C PHE A 110 -0.53 -6.99 0.93
N THR A 111 -0.02 -5.92 1.52
CA THR A 111 0.23 -5.87 2.97
C THR A 111 -1.07 -5.97 3.78
N PRO A 112 -2.13 -5.21 3.48
CA PRO A 112 -3.39 -5.36 4.22
C PRO A 112 -4.01 -6.75 4.09
N THR A 113 -3.96 -7.36 2.91
CA THR A 113 -4.53 -8.70 2.70
C THR A 113 -3.77 -9.75 3.52
N GLY A 114 -2.45 -9.74 3.45
CA GLY A 114 -1.62 -10.65 4.24
C GLY A 114 -1.78 -10.42 5.73
N SER A 115 -1.85 -9.17 6.16
CA SER A 115 -2.01 -8.80 7.57
C SER A 115 -3.35 -9.25 8.12
N THR A 116 -4.43 -9.09 7.36
CA THR A 116 -5.77 -9.54 7.78
C THR A 116 -5.81 -11.06 7.92
N ALA A 117 -5.23 -11.78 6.96
CA ALA A 117 -5.17 -13.24 7.02
C ALA A 117 -4.32 -13.71 8.21
N LEU A 118 -3.18 -13.08 8.46
CA LEU A 118 -2.33 -13.42 9.60
C LEU A 118 -3.03 -13.12 10.93
N LEU A 119 -3.72 -11.99 11.02
CA LEU A 119 -4.50 -11.64 12.21
C LEU A 119 -5.53 -12.73 12.52
N THR A 120 -6.24 -13.22 11.51
CA THR A 120 -7.20 -14.29 11.67
C THR A 120 -6.55 -15.57 12.23
N ASP A 121 -5.32 -15.87 11.81
CA ASP A 121 -4.59 -17.04 12.29
C ASP A 121 -4.16 -16.96 13.75
N ILE A 122 -3.85 -15.74 14.24
CA ILE A 122 -3.32 -15.56 15.59
C ILE A 122 -4.38 -15.18 16.64
N ILE A 123 -5.60 -14.89 16.23
CA ILE A 123 -6.72 -14.76 17.15
C ILE A 123 -7.52 -16.04 17.16
#